data_4412573a6ec7282d84d389d4b123159a
#
_entry.id   4412573a6ec7282d84d389d4b123159a
#
_cell.length_a   1.000
_cell.length_b   1.000
_cell.length_c   1.000
_cell.angle_alpha   90.00
_cell.angle_beta   90.00
_cell.angle_gamma   90.00
#
_symmetry.space_group_name_H-M   'P 1'
#
loop_
_entity.id
_entity.type
_entity.pdbx_description
1 polymer ?
#
loop_
_entity_poly.entity_id
_entity_poly.type
_entity_poly.pdbx_seq_one_letter_code
_entity_poly.pdbx_strand_id
1 'polypeptide(L)'
;MKEVLSLLLVFIGILFLVGCGKTEKNVEGSLSDLMTKVYDGAGVSHEDMETVELNSENTPFYLGDVSFSFKEGLASEPIMSSVAHSVVLIRLNSASDAEKAKKEIKEKVDPNKWVCVSVDEENVYVESVGDLVILAMDNQNGEKLKDSFLNLSK
;
A
#
# COMPACT_ATOMS: atom_id res chain seq x y z
N MET A 1 52.47 12.12 -16.33
CA MET A 1 51.14 12.41 -16.86
C MET A 1 50.21 11.18 -16.96
N LYS A 2 50.70 9.99 -17.23
CA LYS A 2 49.82 8.78 -17.30
C LYS A 2 49.32 8.30 -15.95
N GLU A 3 50.08 8.46 -14.90
CA GLU A 3 49.73 8.05 -13.52
C GLU A 3 48.60 8.92 -12.89
N VAL A 4 48.63 10.23 -13.18
CA VAL A 4 47.63 11.18 -12.65
C VAL A 4 46.28 11.00 -13.33
N LEU A 5 46.26 10.59 -14.60
CA LEU A 5 45.03 10.35 -15.38
C LEU A 5 44.32 9.08 -14.90
N SER A 6 45.10 8.06 -14.46
CA SER A 6 44.52 6.81 -13.88
C SER A 6 43.87 7.01 -12.52
N LEU A 7 44.43 7.87 -11.68
CA LEU A 7 43.85 8.23 -10.37
C LEU A 7 42.55 9.04 -10.52
N LEU A 8 42.45 9.91 -11.52
CA LEU A 8 41.28 10.73 -11.76
C LEU A 8 40.09 9.90 -12.25
N LEU A 9 40.33 8.83 -13.04
CA LEU A 9 39.27 7.93 -13.49
C LEU A 9 38.71 7.03 -12.37
N VAL A 10 39.50 6.66 -11.37
CA VAL A 10 39.05 5.90 -10.21
C VAL A 10 38.19 6.76 -9.29
N PHE A 11 38.48 8.07 -9.16
CA PHE A 11 37.69 9.00 -8.34
C PHE A 11 36.32 9.33 -8.95
N ILE A 12 36.18 9.33 -10.26
CA ILE A 12 34.91 9.56 -10.97
C ILE A 12 33.98 8.33 -10.86
N GLY A 13 34.55 7.12 -10.76
CA GLY A 13 33.76 5.88 -10.62
C GLY A 13 33.06 5.70 -9.26
N ILE A 14 33.47 6.40 -8.22
CA ILE A 14 32.91 6.26 -6.85
C ILE A 14 31.74 7.23 -6.59
N LEU A 15 31.56 8.22 -7.44
CA LEU A 15 30.54 9.28 -7.27
C LEU A 15 29.14 8.90 -7.79
N PHE A 16 28.95 7.72 -8.39
CA PHE A 16 27.66 7.28 -8.94
C PHE A 16 26.89 6.26 -8.07
N LEU A 17 27.34 5.95 -6.85
CA LEU A 17 26.68 5.00 -5.95
C LEU A 17 25.93 5.66 -4.77
N VAL A 18 25.72 6.97 -4.81
CA VAL A 18 24.74 7.57 -3.91
C VAL A 18 23.37 7.48 -4.59
N GLY A 19 22.84 6.29 -4.66
CA GLY A 19 21.42 6.07 -4.85
C GLY A 19 20.71 6.72 -3.66
N CYS A 20 20.13 7.89 -3.89
CA CYS A 20 19.27 8.59 -2.95
C CYS A 20 17.97 7.78 -2.80
N GLY A 21 18.04 6.63 -2.12
CA GLY A 21 16.88 5.98 -1.55
C GLY A 21 16.39 6.90 -0.43
N LYS A 22 15.36 7.72 -0.69
CA LYS A 22 14.57 8.31 0.38
C LYS A 22 14.05 7.13 1.19
N THR A 23 14.66 6.88 2.34
CA THR A 23 14.07 6.01 3.36
C THR A 23 12.85 6.74 3.86
N GLU A 24 11.68 6.43 3.30
CA GLU A 24 10.43 6.96 3.82
C GLU A 24 10.31 6.48 5.26
N LYS A 25 10.02 7.43 6.14
CA LYS A 25 9.90 7.17 7.57
C LYS A 25 8.68 6.29 7.80
N ASN A 26 8.81 5.23 8.61
CA ASN A 26 7.69 4.40 8.98
C ASN A 26 6.61 5.24 9.69
N VAL A 27 5.35 4.92 9.40
CA VAL A 27 4.19 5.59 10.00
C VAL A 27 3.82 4.85 11.28
N GLU A 28 3.87 5.58 12.40
CA GLU A 28 3.52 5.07 13.73
C GLU A 28 2.00 5.08 13.95
N GLY A 29 1.52 4.15 14.78
CA GLY A 29 0.11 4.06 15.20
C GLY A 29 -0.51 2.70 14.87
N SER A 30 -1.67 2.41 15.46
CA SER A 30 -2.44 1.21 15.15
C SER A 30 -3.05 1.27 13.76
N LEU A 31 -3.25 0.12 13.10
CA LEU A 31 -3.91 0.11 11.78
C LEU A 31 -5.33 0.69 11.85
N SER A 32 -6.04 0.56 12.98
CA SER A 32 -7.36 1.13 13.17
C SER A 32 -7.33 2.66 13.18
N ASP A 33 -6.38 3.27 13.91
CA ASP A 33 -6.23 4.73 13.93
C ASP A 33 -5.79 5.28 12.56
N LEU A 34 -4.91 4.54 11.88
CA LEU A 34 -4.44 4.92 10.55
C LEU A 34 -5.56 4.79 9.50
N MET A 35 -6.39 3.76 9.60
CA MET A 35 -7.57 3.58 8.74
C MET A 35 -8.55 4.76 8.91
N THR A 36 -8.84 5.15 10.15
CA THR A 36 -9.68 6.33 10.44
C THR A 36 -9.07 7.60 9.81
N LYS A 37 -7.76 7.83 9.97
CA LYS A 37 -7.08 8.98 9.36
C LYS A 37 -7.14 8.98 7.83
N VAL A 38 -7.07 7.80 7.20
CA VAL A 38 -7.19 7.67 5.74
C VAL A 38 -8.58 8.10 5.29
N TYR A 39 -9.64 7.62 5.93
CA TYR A 39 -11.01 8.00 5.61
C TYR A 39 -11.29 9.48 5.86
N ASP A 40 -10.92 9.99 7.03
CA ASP A 40 -11.09 11.41 7.41
C ASP A 40 -10.35 12.33 6.44
N GLY A 41 -9.08 12.02 6.13
CA GLY A 41 -8.28 12.81 5.21
C GLY A 41 -8.78 12.78 3.76
N ALA A 42 -9.45 11.70 3.37
CA ALA A 42 -10.12 11.58 2.07
C ALA A 42 -11.50 12.26 2.04
N GLY A 43 -12.07 12.60 3.19
CA GLY A 43 -13.45 13.09 3.30
C GLY A 43 -14.49 12.05 2.91
N VAL A 44 -14.20 10.76 3.19
CA VAL A 44 -15.05 9.61 2.88
C VAL A 44 -15.63 9.06 4.18
N SER A 45 -16.96 8.89 4.26
CA SER A 45 -17.59 8.28 5.42
C SER A 45 -17.25 6.79 5.50
N HIS A 46 -17.06 6.30 6.72
CA HIS A 46 -16.84 4.88 7.02
C HIS A 46 -17.86 4.33 8.05
N GLU A 47 -18.96 5.04 8.24
CA GLU A 47 -20.01 4.64 9.22
C GLU A 47 -20.68 3.31 8.88
N ASP A 48 -20.80 2.99 7.57
CA ASP A 48 -21.41 1.75 7.08
C ASP A 48 -20.34 0.67 6.73
N MET A 49 -19.13 0.82 7.25
CA MET A 49 -18.03 -0.13 7.05
C MET A 49 -17.82 -0.97 8.30
N GLU A 50 -17.51 -2.24 8.11
CA GLU A 50 -16.97 -3.10 9.15
C GLU A 50 -15.46 -3.29 8.95
N THR A 51 -14.74 -3.48 10.05
CA THR A 51 -13.31 -3.78 10.02
C THR A 51 -13.05 -5.24 10.33
N VAL A 52 -12.15 -5.86 9.54
CA VAL A 52 -11.79 -7.27 9.67
C VAL A 52 -10.27 -7.38 9.75
N GLU A 53 -9.76 -8.00 10.82
CA GLU A 53 -8.35 -8.34 10.93
C GLU A 53 -7.98 -9.44 9.93
N LEU A 54 -6.86 -9.24 9.22
CA LEU A 54 -6.37 -10.23 8.27
C LEU A 54 -5.62 -11.37 8.98
N ASN A 55 -5.89 -12.58 8.52
CA ASN A 55 -5.20 -13.81 8.93
C ASN A 55 -4.95 -14.70 7.70
N SER A 56 -4.31 -15.85 7.87
CA SER A 56 -3.97 -16.74 6.77
C SER A 56 -5.19 -17.30 6.00
N GLU A 57 -6.37 -17.35 6.63
CA GLU A 57 -7.58 -17.91 6.02
C GLU A 57 -8.30 -16.88 5.15
N ASN A 58 -8.32 -15.59 5.56
CA ASN A 58 -9.06 -14.56 4.87
C ASN A 58 -8.20 -13.66 3.97
N THR A 59 -6.88 -13.66 4.11
CA THR A 59 -5.97 -12.87 3.27
C THR A 59 -6.21 -13.05 1.77
N PRO A 60 -6.45 -14.28 1.24
CA PRO A 60 -6.71 -14.45 -0.20
C PRO A 60 -7.94 -13.72 -0.71
N PHE A 61 -8.96 -13.55 0.10
CA PHE A 61 -10.16 -12.78 -0.25
C PHE A 61 -9.88 -11.28 -0.36
N TYR A 62 -9.01 -10.72 0.51
CA TYR A 62 -8.75 -9.29 0.57
C TYR A 62 -7.60 -8.83 -0.34
N LEU A 63 -6.54 -9.63 -0.46
CA LEU A 63 -5.29 -9.25 -1.14
C LEU A 63 -4.96 -10.13 -2.35
N GLY A 64 -5.74 -11.21 -2.58
CA GLY A 64 -5.38 -12.28 -3.50
C GLY A 64 -4.36 -13.25 -2.89
N ASP A 65 -3.91 -14.19 -3.70
CA ASP A 65 -3.03 -15.30 -3.29
C ASP A 65 -1.56 -14.83 -3.23
N VAL A 66 -1.28 -13.90 -2.30
CA VAL A 66 0.03 -13.27 -2.13
C VAL A 66 1.04 -14.21 -1.46
N SER A 67 2.33 -14.08 -1.82
CA SER A 67 3.42 -14.95 -1.32
C SER A 67 4.27 -14.32 -0.22
N PHE A 68 4.07 -13.03 0.08
CA PHE A 68 4.79 -12.34 1.15
C PHE A 68 4.07 -12.47 2.49
N SER A 69 4.78 -12.21 3.59
CA SER A 69 4.23 -12.15 4.94
C SER A 69 4.22 -10.71 5.47
N PHE A 70 3.31 -10.43 6.38
CA PHE A 70 3.17 -9.13 7.03
C PHE A 70 2.95 -9.32 8.54
N LYS A 71 3.17 -8.25 9.34
CA LYS A 71 3.01 -8.27 10.81
C LYS A 71 1.54 -8.23 11.21
N GLU A 72 0.78 -7.35 10.59
CA GLU A 72 -0.63 -7.08 10.88
C GLU A 72 -1.33 -6.58 9.63
N GLY A 73 -2.62 -6.82 9.53
CA GLY A 73 -3.46 -6.36 8.43
C GLY A 73 -4.87 -6.09 8.91
N LEU A 74 -5.49 -5.05 8.35
CA LEU A 74 -6.85 -4.63 8.65
C LEU A 74 -7.55 -4.26 7.35
N ALA A 75 -8.70 -4.88 7.08
CA ALA A 75 -9.58 -4.53 5.99
C ALA A 75 -10.77 -3.71 6.51
N SER A 76 -11.25 -2.77 5.70
CA SER A 76 -12.50 -2.04 5.88
C SER A 76 -13.39 -2.31 4.67
N GLU A 77 -14.52 -2.95 4.91
CA GLU A 77 -15.46 -3.42 3.89
C GLU A 77 -16.88 -2.93 4.19
N PRO A 78 -17.72 -2.70 3.18
CA PRO A 78 -19.11 -2.38 3.39
C PRO A 78 -19.85 -3.53 4.07
N ILE A 79 -20.74 -3.20 5.00
CA ILE A 79 -21.67 -4.16 5.62
C ILE A 79 -22.56 -4.83 4.53
N MET A 80 -22.86 -4.11 3.45
CA MET A 80 -23.65 -4.61 2.33
C MET A 80 -22.76 -5.04 1.17
N SER A 81 -22.84 -6.29 0.74
CA SER A 81 -22.08 -6.86 -0.38
C SER A 81 -22.46 -6.31 -1.77
N SER A 82 -23.46 -5.45 -1.86
CA SER A 82 -23.86 -4.74 -3.09
C SER A 82 -23.17 -3.40 -3.28
N VAL A 83 -22.21 -3.05 -2.42
CA VAL A 83 -21.36 -1.86 -2.54
C VAL A 83 -19.94 -2.31 -2.83
N ALA A 84 -19.38 -1.89 -3.96
CA ALA A 84 -18.02 -2.20 -4.34
C ALA A 84 -17.04 -1.19 -3.71
N HIS A 85 -16.52 -1.54 -2.54
CA HIS A 85 -15.56 -0.73 -1.80
C HIS A 85 -14.67 -1.64 -0.93
N SER A 86 -13.37 -1.39 -0.91
CA SER A 86 -12.44 -2.07 -0.01
C SER A 86 -11.23 -1.19 0.26
N VAL A 87 -10.93 -0.99 1.52
CA VAL A 87 -9.65 -0.40 1.95
C VAL A 87 -8.95 -1.40 2.86
N VAL A 88 -7.73 -1.79 2.48
CA VAL A 88 -6.92 -2.70 3.28
C VAL A 88 -5.60 -2.01 3.63
N LEU A 89 -5.25 -2.01 4.91
CA LEU A 89 -3.93 -1.61 5.38
C LEU A 89 -3.18 -2.85 5.89
N ILE A 90 -1.94 -3.00 5.47
CA ILE A 90 -1.03 -4.00 6.03
C ILE A 90 0.27 -3.34 6.46
N ARG A 91 0.85 -3.85 7.56
CA ARG A 91 2.19 -3.48 7.99
C ARG A 91 3.14 -4.63 7.70
N LEU A 92 4.10 -4.39 6.84
CA LEU A 92 5.11 -5.36 6.43
C LEU A 92 6.11 -5.64 7.55
N ASN A 93 6.82 -6.76 7.44
CA ASN A 93 7.94 -7.06 8.31
C ASN A 93 9.15 -6.14 8.07
N SER A 94 9.30 -5.65 6.83
CA SER A 94 10.33 -4.70 6.42
C SER A 94 9.82 -3.81 5.29
N ALA A 95 10.20 -2.52 5.30
CA ALA A 95 9.93 -1.60 4.22
C ALA A 95 10.57 -2.02 2.88
N SER A 96 11.62 -2.85 2.91
CA SER A 96 12.25 -3.41 1.70
C SER A 96 11.31 -4.33 0.90
N ASP A 97 10.27 -4.86 1.52
CA ASP A 97 9.30 -5.76 0.88
C ASP A 97 8.14 -5.00 0.21
N ALA A 98 8.09 -3.67 0.36
CA ALA A 98 6.95 -2.85 -0.11
C ALA A 98 6.71 -2.96 -1.62
N GLU A 99 7.75 -2.87 -2.44
CA GLU A 99 7.60 -2.97 -3.89
C GLU A 99 7.10 -4.36 -4.34
N LYS A 100 7.60 -5.43 -3.70
CA LYS A 100 7.11 -6.79 -3.94
C LYS A 100 5.64 -6.91 -3.55
N ALA A 101 5.28 -6.40 -2.36
CA ALA A 101 3.91 -6.45 -1.85
C ALA A 101 2.95 -5.69 -2.77
N LYS A 102 3.27 -4.45 -3.15
CA LYS A 102 2.45 -3.66 -4.09
C LYS A 102 2.20 -4.39 -5.40
N LYS A 103 3.27 -4.93 -5.99
CA LYS A 103 3.15 -5.66 -7.26
C LYS A 103 2.25 -6.88 -7.13
N GLU A 104 2.47 -7.73 -6.12
CA GLU A 104 1.68 -8.95 -5.96
C GLU A 104 0.21 -8.65 -5.66
N ILE A 105 -0.09 -7.67 -4.81
CA ILE A 105 -1.47 -7.25 -4.52
C ILE A 105 -2.15 -6.77 -5.80
N LYS A 106 -1.51 -5.86 -6.56
CA LYS A 106 -2.08 -5.32 -7.80
C LYS A 106 -2.38 -6.39 -8.85
N GLU A 107 -1.54 -7.43 -8.94
CA GLU A 107 -1.69 -8.53 -9.89
C GLU A 107 -2.72 -9.59 -9.46
N LYS A 108 -2.97 -9.72 -8.16
CA LYS A 108 -3.71 -10.88 -7.61
C LYS A 108 -5.02 -10.56 -6.93
N VAL A 109 -5.25 -9.30 -6.55
CA VAL A 109 -6.52 -8.90 -5.95
C VAL A 109 -7.66 -9.05 -6.95
N ASP A 110 -8.83 -9.48 -6.48
CA ASP A 110 -10.03 -9.62 -7.31
C ASP A 110 -10.92 -8.36 -7.19
N PRO A 111 -10.99 -7.51 -8.23
CA PRO A 111 -11.85 -6.33 -8.23
C PRO A 111 -13.34 -6.67 -8.43
N ASN A 112 -13.70 -7.94 -8.62
CA ASN A 112 -15.06 -8.44 -8.80
C ASN A 112 -15.57 -9.27 -7.63
N LYS A 113 -14.94 -9.21 -6.47
CA LYS A 113 -15.26 -10.05 -5.30
C LYS A 113 -16.66 -9.83 -4.69
N TRP A 114 -17.36 -8.77 -5.06
CA TRP A 114 -18.70 -8.45 -4.55
C TRP A 114 -19.84 -9.01 -5.41
N VAL A 115 -21.07 -8.96 -4.90
CA VAL A 115 -22.25 -9.47 -5.60
C VAL A 115 -22.83 -8.41 -6.54
N CYS A 116 -22.82 -8.68 -7.83
CA CYS A 116 -23.37 -7.82 -8.91
C CYS A 116 -22.73 -6.44 -9.05
N VAL A 117 -21.63 -6.16 -8.37
CA VAL A 117 -20.88 -4.89 -8.48
C VAL A 117 -19.38 -5.20 -8.52
N SER A 118 -18.62 -4.28 -9.08
CA SER A 118 -17.16 -4.40 -9.22
C SER A 118 -16.49 -3.05 -9.15
N VAL A 119 -15.18 -3.08 -8.93
CA VAL A 119 -14.31 -1.90 -9.11
C VAL A 119 -13.56 -2.06 -10.42
N ASP A 120 -13.50 -0.98 -11.21
CA ASP A 120 -12.72 -0.95 -12.44
C ASP A 120 -11.22 -1.08 -12.11
N GLU A 121 -10.45 -1.80 -12.92
CA GLU A 121 -9.02 -2.07 -12.67
C GLU A 121 -8.20 -0.78 -12.49
N GLU A 122 -8.57 0.29 -13.18
CA GLU A 122 -7.94 1.61 -13.06
C GLU A 122 -8.18 2.28 -11.70
N ASN A 123 -9.21 1.87 -10.97
CA ASN A 123 -9.59 2.35 -9.63
C ASN A 123 -9.14 1.42 -8.50
N VAL A 124 -8.24 0.49 -8.80
CA VAL A 124 -7.52 -0.34 -7.84
C VAL A 124 -6.16 0.30 -7.57
N TYR A 125 -5.99 0.92 -6.41
CA TYR A 125 -4.77 1.62 -6.02
C TYR A 125 -4.01 0.81 -4.97
N VAL A 126 -2.70 0.63 -5.19
CA VAL A 126 -1.80 -0.03 -4.21
C VAL A 126 -0.58 0.85 -4.03
N GLU A 127 -0.40 1.38 -2.83
CA GLU A 127 0.70 2.29 -2.50
C GLU A 127 1.34 1.94 -1.16
N SER A 128 2.53 2.50 -0.90
CA SER A 128 3.26 2.27 0.34
C SER A 128 3.90 3.53 0.89
N VAL A 129 4.03 3.58 2.22
CA VAL A 129 4.81 4.58 2.96
C VAL A 129 5.60 3.83 4.04
N GLY A 130 6.91 3.76 3.88
CA GLY A 130 7.76 2.94 4.75
C GLY A 130 7.35 1.47 4.71
N ASP A 131 7.03 0.88 5.86
CA ASP A 131 6.56 -0.51 6.00
C ASP A 131 5.04 -0.69 5.88
N LEU A 132 4.29 0.42 5.71
CA LEU A 132 2.84 0.40 5.58
C LEU A 132 2.43 0.36 4.10
N VAL A 133 1.48 -0.51 3.75
CA VAL A 133 0.89 -0.63 2.40
C VAL A 133 -0.61 -0.47 2.49
N ILE A 134 -1.19 0.27 1.53
CA ILE A 134 -2.62 0.35 1.30
C ILE A 134 -3.00 -0.38 0.01
N LEU A 135 -4.14 -1.06 0.04
CA LEU A 135 -4.97 -1.35 -1.12
C LEU A 135 -6.26 -0.53 -0.97
N ALA A 136 -6.58 0.30 -1.96
CA ALA A 136 -7.85 1.02 -2.02
C ALA A 136 -8.56 0.67 -3.32
N MET A 137 -9.76 0.13 -3.21
CA MET A 137 -10.63 -0.24 -4.33
C MET A 137 -11.96 0.50 -4.17
N ASP A 138 -12.19 1.52 -4.98
CA ASP A 138 -13.43 2.30 -5.01
C ASP A 138 -13.48 3.13 -6.29
N ASN A 139 -14.55 3.00 -7.08
CA ASN A 139 -14.70 3.70 -8.35
C ASN A 139 -14.85 5.23 -8.22
N GLN A 140 -15.25 5.73 -7.06
CA GLN A 140 -15.50 7.16 -6.84
C GLN A 140 -14.45 7.83 -5.96
N ASN A 141 -13.94 7.13 -4.96
CA ASN A 141 -13.09 7.69 -3.93
C ASN A 141 -11.72 7.03 -3.78
N GLY A 142 -11.40 5.99 -4.57
CA GLY A 142 -10.14 5.25 -4.47
C GLY A 142 -8.90 6.13 -4.54
N GLU A 143 -8.89 7.11 -5.46
CA GLU A 143 -7.78 8.06 -5.57
C GLU A 143 -7.64 8.97 -4.34
N LYS A 144 -8.76 9.46 -3.78
CA LYS A 144 -8.73 10.29 -2.56
C LYS A 144 -8.22 9.51 -1.35
N LEU A 145 -8.62 8.24 -1.21
CA LEU A 145 -8.16 7.34 -0.16
C LEU A 145 -6.65 7.08 -0.29
N LYS A 146 -6.17 6.79 -1.49
CA LYS A 146 -4.74 6.67 -1.81
C LYS A 146 -3.98 7.94 -1.44
N ASP A 147 -4.46 9.12 -1.86
CA ASP A 147 -3.78 10.39 -1.61
C ASP A 147 -3.77 10.75 -0.11
N SER A 148 -4.86 10.46 0.60
CA SER A 148 -4.92 10.59 2.06
C SER A 148 -3.89 9.69 2.75
N PHE A 149 -3.78 8.44 2.33
CA PHE A 149 -2.76 7.52 2.83
C PHE A 149 -1.33 8.04 2.63
N LEU A 150 -1.00 8.54 1.43
CA LEU A 150 0.32 9.10 1.13
C LEU A 150 0.65 10.34 1.97
N ASN A 151 -0.35 11.02 2.51
CA ASN A 151 -0.17 12.17 3.41
C ASN A 151 0.11 11.76 4.87
N LEU A 152 -0.03 10.49 5.26
CA LEU A 152 0.25 10.02 6.63
C LEU A 152 1.69 10.22 7.07
N SER A 153 2.63 10.35 6.13
CA SER A 153 4.06 10.53 6.40
C SER A 153 4.51 12.00 6.42
N LYS A 154 3.61 12.94 6.15
CA LYS A 154 3.89 14.38 6.14
C LYS A 154 3.54 15.00 7.48
#